data_62ac034fa98c7b560a4f95c8639e142e
#
_entry.id   62ac034fa98c7b560a4f95c8639e142e
#
_cell.length_a   1.000
_cell.length_b   1.000
_cell.length_c   1.000
_cell.angle_alpha   90.00
_cell.angle_beta   90.00
_cell.angle_gamma   90.00
#
_symmetry.space_group_name_H-M   'P 1'
#
loop_
_entity.id
_entity.type
_entity.pdbx_description
1 polymer ?
#
loop_
_entity_poly.entity_id
_entity_poly.type
_entity_poly.pdbx_seq_one_letter_code
_entity_poly.pdbx_strand_id
1 'polypeptide(L)'
;MPREIKVISETIAAAAGQVYEFARQRENLHLWASGLASADIEDEGDHWVVTDSPMGRIQIRMAPRNDFGVLDHDVTTPDGVTTHNAFRVTPVDEGCALTFVVLRMAGADDDAFEKDATHVRKDLRALKMLIEKNAGATTAMHESD
;
A
#
# COMPACT_ATOMS: atom_id res chain seq x y z
N MET A 1 -19.55 15.46 -10.50
CA MET A 1 -19.46 15.24 -9.03
C MET A 1 -18.30 14.30 -8.74
N PRO A 2 -17.47 14.62 -7.78
CA PRO A 2 -16.45 13.67 -7.35
C PRO A 2 -17.11 12.43 -6.75
N ARG A 3 -16.43 11.28 -6.87
CA ARG A 3 -16.90 10.05 -6.25
C ARG A 3 -16.74 10.14 -4.74
N GLU A 4 -17.51 9.33 -4.05
CA GLU A 4 -17.38 9.16 -2.60
C GLU A 4 -16.02 8.52 -2.25
N ILE A 5 -15.43 8.92 -1.13
CA ILE A 5 -14.15 8.38 -0.66
C ILE A 5 -14.25 7.94 0.80
N LYS A 6 -13.36 7.02 1.16
CA LYS A 6 -13.04 6.71 2.56
C LYS A 6 -11.54 6.87 2.74
N VAL A 7 -11.14 7.54 3.81
CA VAL A 7 -9.72 7.67 4.16
C VAL A 7 -9.40 6.64 5.22
N ILE A 8 -8.51 5.72 4.90
CA ILE A 8 -8.03 4.71 5.83
C ILE A 8 -6.68 5.17 6.36
N SER A 9 -6.50 5.13 7.66
CA SER A 9 -5.26 5.57 8.28
C SER A 9 -4.78 4.60 9.33
N GLU A 10 -3.46 4.60 9.52
CA GLU A 10 -2.80 3.78 10.53
C GLU A 10 -1.57 4.54 11.01
N THR A 11 -1.24 4.45 12.30
CA THR A 11 0.02 5.01 12.80
C THR A 11 1.03 3.89 12.97
N ILE A 12 2.30 4.16 12.68
CA ILE A 12 3.38 3.18 12.80
C ILE A 12 4.48 3.76 13.68
N ALA A 13 4.91 2.97 14.68
CA ALA A 13 6.02 3.33 15.57
C ALA A 13 7.36 3.05 14.89
N ALA A 14 7.62 3.73 13.78
CA ALA A 14 8.85 3.64 13.01
C ALA A 14 9.02 4.92 12.21
N ALA A 15 10.25 5.23 11.82
CA ALA A 15 10.54 6.44 11.04
C ALA A 15 9.86 6.39 9.67
N ALA A 16 9.33 7.53 9.24
CA ALA A 16 8.63 7.64 7.96
C ALA A 16 9.48 7.16 6.78
N GLY A 17 10.77 7.47 6.77
CA GLY A 17 11.69 7.04 5.71
C GLY A 17 11.84 5.52 5.65
N GLN A 18 11.88 4.86 6.80
CA GLN A 18 11.94 3.40 6.88
C GLN A 18 10.66 2.77 6.32
N VAL A 19 9.51 3.29 6.69
CA VAL A 19 8.21 2.80 6.21
C VAL A 19 8.09 3.01 4.70
N TYR A 20 8.45 4.19 4.23
CA TYR A 20 8.43 4.53 2.82
C TYR A 20 9.32 3.57 2.01
N GLU A 21 10.56 3.35 2.43
CA GLU A 21 11.50 2.46 1.72
C GLU A 21 10.97 1.02 1.67
N PHE A 22 10.40 0.53 2.76
CA PHE A 22 9.85 -0.83 2.79
C PHE A 22 8.63 -0.96 1.88
N ALA A 23 7.69 -0.01 1.98
CA ALA A 23 6.41 -0.11 1.28
C ALA A 23 6.54 0.10 -0.23
N ARG A 24 7.53 0.87 -0.68
CA ARG A 24 7.69 1.15 -2.10
C ARG A 24 8.33 0.01 -2.89
N GLN A 25 8.88 -0.98 -2.21
CA GLN A 25 9.61 -2.06 -2.88
C GLN A 25 8.68 -3.15 -3.36
N ARG A 26 8.77 -3.46 -4.64
CA ARG A 26 7.98 -4.50 -5.30
C ARG A 26 8.12 -5.85 -4.58
N GLU A 27 9.32 -6.17 -4.14
CA GLU A 27 9.67 -7.43 -3.48
C GLU A 27 8.95 -7.62 -2.16
N ASN A 28 8.50 -6.55 -1.53
CA ASN A 28 7.82 -6.60 -0.24
C ASN A 28 6.29 -6.63 -0.33
N LEU A 29 5.73 -6.38 -1.52
CA LEU A 29 4.27 -6.29 -1.69
C LEU A 29 3.54 -7.56 -1.25
N HIS A 30 4.10 -8.74 -1.55
CA HIS A 30 3.46 -10.00 -1.17
C HIS A 30 3.36 -10.20 0.35
N LEU A 31 4.14 -9.45 1.12
CA LEU A 31 4.16 -9.57 2.57
C LEU A 31 2.99 -8.84 3.24
N TRP A 32 2.49 -7.77 2.62
CA TRP A 32 1.46 -6.93 3.25
C TRP A 32 0.25 -6.65 2.35
N ALA A 33 0.39 -6.67 1.04
CA ALA A 33 -0.73 -6.46 0.11
C ALA A 33 -1.40 -7.82 -0.16
N SER A 34 -2.45 -8.13 0.59
CA SER A 34 -3.04 -9.48 0.63
C SER A 34 -3.54 -9.98 -0.72
N GLY A 35 -4.01 -9.07 -1.59
CA GLY A 35 -4.42 -9.43 -2.95
C GLY A 35 -3.28 -9.88 -3.85
N LEU A 36 -2.02 -9.66 -3.44
CA LEU A 36 -0.83 -9.97 -4.22
C LEU A 36 0.04 -11.04 -3.55
N ALA A 37 -0.48 -11.71 -2.51
CA ALA A 37 0.32 -12.61 -1.67
C ALA A 37 0.96 -13.77 -2.43
N SER A 38 0.32 -14.27 -3.48
CA SER A 38 0.85 -15.37 -4.30
C SER A 38 1.04 -14.98 -5.76
N ALA A 39 1.03 -13.69 -6.06
CA ALA A 39 1.13 -13.21 -7.43
C ALA A 39 2.59 -13.02 -7.86
N ASP A 40 2.88 -13.31 -9.11
CA ASP A 40 4.15 -12.94 -9.73
C ASP A 40 4.07 -11.48 -10.17
N ILE A 41 5.08 -10.72 -9.80
CA ILE A 41 5.18 -9.30 -10.13
C ILE A 41 6.43 -9.09 -10.97
N GLU A 42 6.24 -8.65 -12.21
CA GLU A 42 7.33 -8.38 -13.14
C GLU A 42 7.58 -6.88 -13.27
N ASP A 43 8.84 -6.49 -13.30
CA ASP A 43 9.25 -5.11 -13.49
C ASP A 43 9.45 -4.85 -14.99
N GLU A 44 8.61 -4.00 -15.56
CA GLU A 44 8.68 -3.62 -16.98
C GLU A 44 9.33 -2.24 -17.17
N GLY A 45 10.01 -1.72 -16.15
CA GLY A 45 10.70 -0.44 -16.19
C GLY A 45 9.89 0.69 -15.57
N ASP A 46 8.93 1.23 -16.30
CA ASP A 46 8.10 2.34 -15.81
C ASP A 46 6.82 1.88 -15.09
N HIS A 47 6.56 0.57 -15.10
CA HIS A 47 5.41 -0.01 -14.41
C HIS A 47 5.69 -1.47 -14.06
N TRP A 48 4.86 -2.03 -13.19
CA TRP A 48 4.91 -3.45 -12.83
C TRP A 48 3.71 -4.17 -13.44
N VAL A 49 3.89 -5.44 -13.77
CA VAL A 49 2.81 -6.30 -14.25
C VAL A 49 2.60 -7.42 -13.25
N VAL A 50 1.37 -7.56 -12.78
CA VAL A 50 0.95 -8.65 -11.90
C VAL A 50 0.08 -9.59 -12.72
N THR A 51 0.56 -10.81 -12.96
CA THR A 51 -0.12 -11.74 -13.87
C THR A 51 -1.29 -12.47 -13.24
N ASP A 52 -1.22 -12.75 -11.94
CA ASP A 52 -2.17 -13.62 -11.25
C ASP A 52 -2.86 -12.94 -10.06
N SER A 53 -3.33 -11.70 -10.26
CA SER A 53 -4.10 -11.03 -9.21
C SER A 53 -5.54 -11.53 -9.20
N PRO A 54 -6.30 -11.31 -8.09
CA PRO A 54 -7.74 -11.61 -8.07
C PRO A 54 -8.53 -10.87 -9.15
N MET A 55 -7.99 -9.75 -9.64
CA MET A 55 -8.60 -8.96 -10.72
C MET A 55 -8.10 -9.37 -12.11
N GLY A 56 -7.27 -10.41 -12.21
CA GLY A 56 -6.63 -10.82 -13.44
C GLY A 56 -5.27 -10.15 -13.61
N ARG A 57 -4.85 -9.96 -14.85
CA ARG A 57 -3.57 -9.29 -15.16
C ARG A 57 -3.72 -7.78 -14.97
N ILE A 58 -2.99 -7.20 -14.04
CA ILE A 58 -3.04 -5.77 -13.75
C ILE A 58 -1.68 -5.13 -13.99
N GLN A 59 -1.70 -3.82 -14.26
CA GLN A 59 -0.50 -3.00 -14.31
C GLN A 59 -0.51 -2.05 -13.12
N ILE A 60 0.64 -1.88 -12.47
CA ILE A 60 0.80 -0.95 -11.37
C ILE A 60 1.90 0.04 -11.74
N ARG A 61 1.56 1.33 -11.74
CA ARG A 61 2.54 2.39 -11.95
C ARG A 61 2.68 3.17 -10.66
N MET A 62 3.84 3.05 -10.03
CA MET A 62 4.15 3.74 -8.78
C MET A 62 4.64 5.16 -9.05
N ALA A 63 4.34 6.08 -8.13
CA ALA A 63 4.96 7.39 -8.13
C ALA A 63 6.48 7.23 -8.12
N PRO A 64 7.22 8.11 -8.83
CA PRO A 64 8.68 8.09 -8.78
C PRO A 64 9.18 8.26 -7.34
N ARG A 65 10.39 7.74 -7.08
CA ARG A 65 11.02 7.92 -5.77
C ARG A 65 11.06 9.39 -5.41
N ASN A 66 10.66 9.72 -4.17
CA ASN A 66 10.59 11.10 -3.70
C ASN A 66 10.90 11.17 -2.21
N ASP A 67 11.10 12.39 -1.72
CA ASP A 67 11.41 12.66 -0.32
C ASP A 67 10.18 13.07 0.49
N PHE A 68 8.98 12.91 -0.07
CA PHE A 68 7.73 13.39 0.52
C PHE A 68 6.84 12.26 1.03
N GLY A 69 7.29 11.01 0.95
CA GLY A 69 6.49 9.87 1.38
C GLY A 69 5.32 9.55 0.47
N VAL A 70 5.36 9.98 -0.79
CA VAL A 70 4.27 9.75 -1.73
C VAL A 70 4.43 8.38 -2.37
N LEU A 71 3.48 7.49 -2.08
CA LEU A 71 3.40 6.13 -2.62
C LEU A 71 2.18 5.99 -3.53
N ASP A 72 1.70 7.08 -4.06
CA ASP A 72 0.55 7.08 -4.97
C ASP A 72 0.83 6.14 -6.14
N HIS A 73 -0.20 5.44 -6.60
CA HIS A 73 -0.02 4.50 -7.69
C HIS A 73 -1.30 4.35 -8.51
N ASP A 74 -1.12 4.08 -9.78
CA ASP A 74 -2.21 3.79 -10.71
C ASP A 74 -2.29 2.29 -10.94
N VAL A 75 -3.50 1.74 -10.83
CA VAL A 75 -3.76 0.34 -11.14
C VAL A 75 -4.66 0.28 -12.37
N THR A 76 -4.18 -0.41 -13.41
CA THR A 76 -4.94 -0.62 -14.64
C THR A 76 -5.37 -2.07 -14.72
N THR A 77 -6.67 -2.32 -14.82
CA THR A 77 -7.25 -3.65 -14.92
C THR A 77 -7.35 -4.10 -16.38
N PRO A 78 -7.62 -5.42 -16.64
CA PRO A 78 -7.66 -5.92 -18.01
C PRO A 78 -8.69 -5.23 -18.93
N ASP A 79 -9.74 -4.66 -18.35
CA ASP A 79 -10.75 -3.91 -19.11
C ASP A 79 -10.29 -2.50 -19.51
N GLY A 80 -9.04 -2.13 -19.14
CA GLY A 80 -8.46 -0.84 -19.49
C GLY A 80 -8.81 0.29 -18.55
N VAL A 81 -9.51 0.00 -17.43
CA VAL A 81 -9.85 1.03 -16.43
C VAL A 81 -8.66 1.26 -15.52
N THR A 82 -8.26 2.51 -15.39
CA THR A 82 -7.17 2.92 -14.49
C THR A 82 -7.75 3.63 -13.27
N THR A 83 -7.33 3.17 -12.09
CA THR A 83 -7.72 3.78 -10.81
C THR A 83 -6.49 4.37 -10.16
N HIS A 84 -6.56 5.63 -9.76
CA HIS A 84 -5.49 6.29 -9.02
C HIS A 84 -5.71 6.10 -7.52
N ASN A 85 -4.72 5.56 -6.83
CA ASN A 85 -4.75 5.35 -5.39
C ASN A 85 -3.77 6.31 -4.72
N ALA A 86 -4.29 7.24 -3.93
CA ALA A 86 -3.47 8.14 -3.14
C ALA A 86 -3.05 7.42 -1.84
N PHE A 87 -1.75 7.19 -1.70
CA PHE A 87 -1.18 6.48 -0.56
C PHE A 87 0.05 7.24 -0.08
N ARG A 88 0.08 7.59 1.21
CA ARG A 88 1.13 8.48 1.72
C ARG A 88 1.60 8.08 3.11
N VAL A 89 2.88 8.35 3.34
CA VAL A 89 3.55 8.19 4.63
C VAL A 89 3.95 9.58 5.11
N THR A 90 3.41 10.00 6.27
CA THR A 90 3.63 11.33 6.80
C THR A 90 4.33 11.21 8.15
N PRO A 91 5.48 11.90 8.37
CA PRO A 91 6.11 11.92 9.69
C PRO A 91 5.18 12.57 10.72
N VAL A 92 4.97 11.91 11.86
CA VAL A 92 4.19 12.45 12.98
C VAL A 92 4.87 12.03 14.28
N ASP A 93 5.08 12.96 15.19
CA ASP A 93 5.73 12.71 16.48
C ASP A 93 6.98 11.83 16.34
N GLU A 94 7.01 10.68 17.01
CA GLU A 94 8.15 9.75 16.97
C GLU A 94 7.95 8.61 15.98
N GLY A 95 6.97 8.73 15.09
CA GLY A 95 6.65 7.70 14.11
C GLY A 95 6.13 8.30 12.83
N CYS A 96 5.16 7.64 12.25
CA CYS A 96 4.53 8.13 11.02
C CYS A 96 3.06 7.71 10.93
N ALA A 97 2.34 8.37 10.04
CA ALA A 97 0.97 8.03 9.70
C ALA A 97 0.92 7.56 8.26
N LEU A 98 0.24 6.43 8.04
CA LEU A 98 -0.15 5.98 6.71
C LEU A 98 -1.55 6.50 6.42
N THR A 99 -1.76 7.02 5.22
CA THR A 99 -3.09 7.40 4.75
C THR A 99 -3.31 6.84 3.35
N PHE A 100 -4.49 6.28 3.14
CA PHE A 100 -4.89 5.72 1.85
C PHE A 100 -6.31 6.20 1.54
N VAL A 101 -6.50 6.77 0.37
CA VAL A 101 -7.81 7.24 -0.07
C VAL A 101 -8.45 6.14 -0.91
N VAL A 102 -9.52 5.53 -0.38
CA VAL A 102 -10.30 4.53 -1.11
C VAL A 102 -11.39 5.25 -1.88
N LEU A 103 -11.33 5.15 -3.19
CA LEU A 103 -12.30 5.77 -4.09
C LEU A 103 -13.42 4.76 -4.38
N ARG A 104 -14.68 5.20 -4.21
CA ARG A 104 -15.81 4.35 -4.58
C ARG A 104 -15.79 4.09 -6.08
N MET A 105 -15.73 2.82 -6.48
CA MET A 105 -15.66 2.44 -7.89
C MET A 105 -17.00 2.68 -8.56
N ALA A 106 -16.97 2.97 -9.85
CA ALA A 106 -18.18 3.18 -10.64
C ALA A 106 -19.05 1.93 -10.59
N GLY A 107 -20.32 2.10 -10.24
CA GLY A 107 -21.26 1.00 -10.13
C GLY A 107 -21.19 0.17 -8.84
N ALA A 108 -20.25 0.51 -7.94
CA ALA A 108 -20.12 -0.19 -6.67
C ALA A 108 -21.26 0.21 -5.71
N ASP A 109 -21.91 -0.78 -5.11
CA ASP A 109 -22.87 -0.53 -4.03
C ASP A 109 -22.12 -0.29 -2.71
N ASP A 110 -22.91 -0.02 -1.64
CA ASP A 110 -22.33 0.26 -0.34
C ASP A 110 -21.52 -0.91 0.20
N ASP A 111 -21.98 -2.14 -0.02
CA ASP A 111 -21.27 -3.35 0.44
C ASP A 111 -19.93 -3.52 -0.27
N ALA A 112 -19.88 -3.30 -1.57
CA ALA A 112 -18.66 -3.41 -2.35
C ALA A 112 -17.65 -2.33 -1.92
N PHE A 113 -18.13 -1.11 -1.70
CA PHE A 113 -17.28 0.00 -1.24
C PHE A 113 -16.71 -0.27 0.15
N GLU A 114 -17.55 -0.77 1.09
CA GLU A 114 -17.09 -1.13 2.43
C GLU A 114 -16.09 -2.29 2.39
N LYS A 115 -16.29 -3.24 1.49
CA LYS A 115 -15.36 -4.37 1.30
C LYS A 115 -13.98 -3.89 0.84
N ASP A 116 -13.94 -2.94 -0.10
CA ASP A 116 -12.69 -2.34 -0.56
C ASP A 116 -11.97 -1.62 0.58
N ALA A 117 -12.70 -0.84 1.37
CA ALA A 117 -12.13 -0.13 2.52
C ALA A 117 -11.58 -1.10 3.57
N THR A 118 -12.30 -2.18 3.83
CA THR A 118 -11.87 -3.22 4.78
C THR A 118 -10.60 -3.91 4.31
N HIS A 119 -10.50 -4.17 3.00
CA HIS A 119 -9.32 -4.78 2.41
C HIS A 119 -8.08 -3.87 2.58
N VAL A 120 -8.22 -2.58 2.30
CA VAL A 120 -7.14 -1.61 2.49
C VAL A 120 -6.75 -1.52 3.96
N ARG A 121 -7.72 -1.46 4.86
CA ARG A 121 -7.47 -1.42 6.31
C ARG A 121 -6.66 -2.62 6.77
N LYS A 122 -7.00 -3.80 6.29
CA LYS A 122 -6.29 -5.04 6.59
C LYS A 122 -4.84 -4.97 6.11
N ASP A 123 -4.62 -4.47 4.90
CA ASP A 123 -3.29 -4.37 4.30
C ASP A 123 -2.41 -3.37 5.06
N LEU A 124 -2.94 -2.20 5.39
CA LEU A 124 -2.18 -1.20 6.15
C LEU A 124 -1.83 -1.70 7.55
N ARG A 125 -2.73 -2.45 8.18
CA ARG A 125 -2.46 -3.05 9.48
C ARG A 125 -1.38 -4.12 9.38
N ALA A 126 -1.38 -4.92 8.33
CA ALA A 126 -0.33 -5.91 8.08
C ALA A 126 1.03 -5.23 7.92
N LEU A 127 1.08 -4.15 7.15
CA LEU A 127 2.31 -3.36 6.97
C LEU A 127 2.82 -2.82 8.30
N LYS A 128 1.93 -2.24 9.11
CA LYS A 128 2.25 -1.75 10.45
C LYS A 128 2.88 -2.85 11.30
N MET A 129 2.24 -4.00 11.37
CA MET A 129 2.71 -5.12 12.20
C MET A 129 4.08 -5.62 11.75
N LEU A 130 4.30 -5.73 10.46
CA LEU A 130 5.59 -6.16 9.91
C LEU A 130 6.72 -5.20 10.29
N ILE A 131 6.50 -3.91 10.11
CA ILE A 131 7.53 -2.91 10.34
C ILE A 131 7.81 -2.76 11.84
N GLU A 132 6.79 -2.74 12.67
CA GLU A 132 6.96 -2.63 14.13
C GLU A 132 7.65 -3.86 14.70
N LYS A 133 7.34 -5.04 14.20
CA LYS A 133 8.01 -6.27 14.59
C LYS A 133 9.50 -6.25 14.22
N ASN A 134 9.82 -5.80 13.00
CA ASN A 134 11.21 -5.71 12.55
C ASN A 134 11.98 -4.66 13.34
N ALA A 135 11.38 -3.51 13.61
CA ALA A 135 11.99 -2.45 14.41
C ALA A 135 12.25 -2.94 15.85
N GLY A 136 11.28 -3.65 16.46
CA GLY A 136 11.44 -4.22 17.78
C GLY A 136 12.54 -5.27 17.85
N ALA A 137 12.63 -6.14 16.84
CA ALA A 137 13.68 -7.14 16.75
C ALA A 137 15.06 -6.49 16.61
N THR A 138 15.17 -5.43 15.78
CA THR A 138 16.41 -4.69 15.61
C THR A 138 16.85 -4.02 16.92
N THR A 139 15.90 -3.39 17.62
CA THR A 139 16.16 -2.76 18.93
C THR A 139 16.61 -3.81 19.96
N ALA A 140 15.95 -4.96 20.02
CA ALA A 140 16.32 -6.03 20.92
C ALA A 140 17.73 -6.56 20.65
N MET A 141 18.11 -6.68 19.39
CA MET A 141 19.46 -7.10 19.00
C MET A 141 20.53 -6.09 19.43
N HIS A 142 20.23 -4.79 19.33
CA HIS A 142 21.15 -3.75 19.79
C HIS A 142 21.28 -3.73 21.31
N GLU A 143 20.19 -3.99 22.03
CA GLU A 143 20.20 -4.01 23.48
C GLU A 143 20.99 -5.20 24.05
N SER A 144 21.08 -6.30 23.32
CA SER A 144 21.79 -7.50 23.76
C SER A 144 23.30 -7.41 23.52
N ASP A 145 23.76 -6.41 22.83
CA ASP A 145 25.17 -6.13 22.62
C ASP A 145 25.73 -5.25 23.75
#